data_49201ae19ab360569c676db8c295781c
#
_entry.id   49201ae19ab360569c676db8c295781c
#
_cell.length_a   1.000
_cell.length_b   1.000
_cell.length_c   1.000
_cell.angle_alpha   90.00
_cell.angle_beta   90.00
_cell.angle_gamma   90.00
#
_symmetry.space_group_name_H-M   'P 1'
#
loop_
_entity.id
_entity.type
_entity.pdbx_description
1 polymer ?
#
loop_
_entity_poly.entity_id
_entity_poly.type
_entity_poly.pdbx_seq_one_letter_code
_entity_poly.pdbx_strand_id
1 'polypeptide(L)'
;MAAGALSGLHGFVCISLRGNQIASGLALALFGTGLSGLFGDALIGSTVTSLNRIPIPGLELIPIFGSAFFNQDWLVYLSYVLVAGLWFMLFHTNWGLQIRSVGEAPIVCDALGLSVAKIRYLCVIFGGMLIGLGGAYFPMVLTSFWVDDLTAGRGWIAVALVIFAFWHPGKA
;
A
#
# COMPACT_ATOMS: atom_id res chain seq x y z
N MET A 1 -9.78 -3.17 -4.61
CA MET A 1 -10.46 -4.43 -4.23
C MET A 1 -9.67 -5.67 -4.65
N ALA A 2 -9.27 -5.82 -5.92
CA ALA A 2 -8.48 -6.97 -6.40
C ALA A 2 -7.19 -7.20 -5.60
N ALA A 3 -6.41 -6.16 -5.34
CA ALA A 3 -5.18 -6.24 -4.53
C ALA A 3 -5.44 -6.74 -3.11
N GLY A 4 -6.56 -6.32 -2.48
CA GLY A 4 -6.96 -6.83 -1.18
C GLY A 4 -7.35 -8.31 -1.20
N ALA A 5 -7.98 -8.79 -2.27
CA ALA A 5 -8.31 -10.21 -2.42
C ALA A 5 -7.04 -11.05 -2.62
N LEU A 6 -6.11 -10.58 -3.45
CA LEU A 6 -4.82 -11.25 -3.67
C LEU A 6 -3.97 -11.30 -2.39
N SER A 7 -3.94 -10.21 -1.62
CA SER A 7 -3.26 -10.22 -0.31
C SER A 7 -3.97 -11.10 0.71
N GLY A 8 -5.29 -11.23 0.66
CA GLY A 8 -6.04 -12.21 1.45
C GLY A 8 -5.64 -13.64 1.13
N LEU A 9 -5.46 -13.97 -0.16
CA LEU A 9 -4.95 -15.27 -0.61
C LEU A 9 -3.54 -15.53 -0.08
N HIS A 10 -2.65 -14.55 -0.19
CA HIS A 10 -1.30 -14.62 0.38
C HIS A 10 -1.35 -14.82 1.91
N GLY A 11 -2.22 -14.07 2.60
CA GLY A 11 -2.46 -14.24 4.03
C GLY A 11 -2.92 -15.65 4.38
N PHE A 12 -3.80 -16.25 3.58
CA PHE A 12 -4.25 -17.62 3.78
C PHE A 12 -3.09 -18.62 3.71
N VAL A 13 -2.24 -18.49 2.68
CA VAL A 13 -1.07 -19.36 2.53
C VAL A 13 -0.08 -19.18 3.69
N CYS A 14 0.21 -17.94 4.09
CA CYS A 14 1.22 -17.65 5.11
C CYS A 14 0.72 -17.85 6.55
N ILE A 15 -0.53 -17.52 6.85
CA ILE A 15 -1.07 -17.54 8.22
C ILE A 15 -1.73 -18.89 8.51
N SER A 16 -2.61 -19.39 7.64
CA SER A 16 -3.34 -20.64 7.89
C SER A 16 -2.54 -21.87 7.50
N LEU A 17 -1.91 -21.88 6.32
CA LEU A 17 -1.12 -23.01 5.86
C LEU A 17 0.33 -22.98 6.36
N ARG A 18 0.75 -21.90 7.05
CA ARG A 18 2.13 -21.70 7.54
C ARG A 18 3.19 -21.88 6.45
N GLY A 19 2.84 -21.52 5.21
CA GLY A 19 3.72 -21.60 4.05
C GLY A 19 4.87 -20.60 4.12
N ASN A 20 5.88 -20.79 3.28
CA ASN A 20 7.01 -19.87 3.18
C ASN A 20 6.54 -18.52 2.60
N GLN A 21 6.72 -17.45 3.40
CA GLN A 21 6.25 -16.11 3.05
C GLN A 21 6.96 -15.55 1.81
N ILE A 22 8.26 -15.82 1.65
CA ILE A 22 9.05 -15.33 0.52
C ILE A 22 8.59 -16.02 -0.78
N ALA A 23 8.47 -17.34 -0.76
CA ALA A 23 8.02 -18.09 -1.92
C ALA A 23 6.58 -17.70 -2.32
N SER A 24 5.67 -17.58 -1.36
CA SER A 24 4.30 -17.14 -1.60
C SER A 24 4.24 -15.71 -2.13
N GLY A 25 5.09 -14.80 -1.63
CA GLY A 25 5.16 -13.42 -2.10
C GLY A 25 5.66 -13.32 -3.55
N LEU A 26 6.72 -14.07 -3.91
CA LEU A 26 7.23 -14.15 -5.28
C LEU A 26 6.20 -14.76 -6.25
N ALA A 27 5.53 -15.83 -5.84
CA ALA A 27 4.47 -16.43 -6.63
C ALA A 27 3.32 -15.45 -6.86
N LEU A 28 2.93 -14.71 -5.83
CA LEU A 28 1.89 -13.69 -5.93
C LEU A 28 2.30 -12.53 -6.85
N ALA A 29 3.57 -12.13 -6.81
CA ALA A 29 4.09 -11.08 -7.70
C ALA A 29 4.00 -11.52 -9.17
N LEU A 30 4.47 -12.73 -9.49
CA LEU A 30 4.38 -13.29 -10.85
C LEU A 30 2.92 -13.49 -11.30
N PHE A 31 2.07 -14.00 -10.41
CA PHE A 31 0.64 -14.14 -10.70
C PHE A 31 -0.04 -12.78 -10.91
N GLY A 32 0.30 -11.78 -10.11
CA GLY A 32 -0.21 -10.42 -10.23
C GLY A 32 0.20 -9.74 -11.53
N THR A 33 1.45 -9.88 -11.96
CA THR A 33 1.92 -9.37 -13.25
C THR A 33 1.21 -10.05 -14.41
N GLY A 34 1.05 -11.39 -14.37
CA GLY A 34 0.30 -12.13 -15.39
C GLY A 34 -1.16 -11.72 -15.48
N LEU A 35 -1.85 -11.58 -14.34
CA LEU A 35 -3.23 -11.09 -14.32
C LEU A 35 -3.33 -9.64 -14.83
N SER A 36 -2.37 -8.80 -14.46
CA SER A 36 -2.31 -7.41 -14.89
C SER A 36 -2.16 -7.29 -16.39
N GLY A 37 -1.29 -8.09 -17.03
CA GLY A 37 -1.17 -8.16 -18.49
C GLY A 37 -2.46 -8.66 -19.13
N LEU A 38 -3.01 -9.78 -18.66
CA LEU A 38 -4.22 -10.37 -19.24
C LEU A 38 -5.43 -9.41 -19.24
N PHE A 39 -5.65 -8.69 -18.15
CA PHE A 39 -6.75 -7.72 -18.05
C PHE A 39 -6.38 -6.34 -18.63
N GLY A 40 -5.08 -6.04 -18.70
CA GLY A 40 -4.56 -4.79 -19.22
C GLY A 40 -4.56 -4.71 -20.75
N ASP A 41 -4.44 -5.86 -21.43
CA ASP A 41 -4.42 -5.93 -22.90
C ASP A 41 -5.60 -5.19 -23.55
N ALA A 42 -6.78 -5.30 -22.97
CA ALA A 42 -7.98 -4.60 -23.44
C ALA A 42 -7.92 -3.05 -23.28
N LEU A 43 -6.99 -2.57 -22.44
CA LEU A 43 -6.80 -1.14 -22.14
C LEU A 43 -5.61 -0.55 -22.88
N ILE A 44 -4.82 -1.35 -23.59
CA ILE A 44 -3.68 -0.89 -24.38
C ILE A 44 -4.21 0.05 -25.50
N GLY A 45 -3.63 1.24 -25.57
CA GLY A 45 -4.04 2.28 -26.54
C GLY A 45 -5.25 3.12 -26.12
N SER A 46 -5.91 2.83 -25.00
CA SER A 46 -6.89 3.71 -24.42
C SER A 46 -6.22 4.80 -23.58
N THR A 47 -6.55 6.06 -23.84
CA THR A 47 -6.10 7.18 -22.99
C THR A 47 -7.07 7.35 -21.84
N VAL A 48 -6.56 7.34 -20.63
CA VAL A 48 -7.33 7.67 -19.42
C VAL A 48 -7.24 9.18 -19.20
N THR A 49 -8.37 9.83 -18.94
CA THR A 49 -8.35 11.24 -18.55
C THR A 49 -7.55 11.36 -17.25
N SER A 50 -6.39 12.03 -17.30
CA SER A 50 -5.57 12.24 -16.12
C SER A 50 -6.35 13.04 -15.06
N LEU A 51 -6.15 12.68 -13.81
CA LEU A 51 -6.72 13.42 -12.68
C LEU A 51 -6.13 14.84 -12.65
N ASN A 52 -7.01 15.85 -12.66
CA ASN A 52 -6.58 17.24 -12.59
C ASN A 52 -5.93 17.55 -11.26
N ARG A 53 -4.87 18.33 -11.30
CA ARG A 53 -4.25 18.91 -10.11
C ARG A 53 -5.21 19.89 -9.44
N ILE A 54 -5.29 19.84 -8.14
CA ILE A 54 -6.11 20.74 -7.34
C ILE A 54 -5.17 21.68 -6.59
N PRO A 55 -4.93 22.91 -7.10
CA PRO A 55 -4.12 23.89 -6.38
C PRO A 55 -4.89 24.34 -5.15
N ILE A 56 -4.23 24.36 -3.98
CA ILE A 56 -4.80 24.94 -2.77
C ILE A 56 -4.52 26.45 -2.80
N PRO A 57 -5.54 27.30 -2.99
CA PRO A 57 -5.35 28.74 -3.12
C PRO A 57 -4.76 29.33 -1.83
N GLY A 58 -3.69 30.08 -1.97
CA GLY A 58 -3.02 30.79 -0.86
C GLY A 58 -1.73 30.13 -0.36
N LEU A 59 -1.58 28.81 -0.42
CA LEU A 59 -0.38 28.09 -0.01
C LEU A 59 0.60 27.85 -1.18
N GLU A 60 0.14 28.06 -2.39
CA GLU A 60 0.92 27.96 -3.64
C GLU A 60 1.99 29.07 -3.76
N LEU A 61 1.81 30.17 -3.04
CA LEU A 61 2.69 31.35 -3.07
C LEU A 61 4.01 31.15 -2.30
N ILE A 62 4.18 30.07 -1.55
CA ILE A 62 5.42 29.78 -0.83
C ILE A 62 6.48 29.30 -1.83
N PRO A 63 7.59 30.06 -2.03
CA PRO A 63 8.62 29.67 -2.98
C PRO A 63 9.22 28.32 -2.58
N ILE A 64 9.38 27.40 -3.55
CA ILE A 64 9.96 26.04 -3.43
C ILE A 64 9.00 25.02 -2.79
N PHE A 65 8.41 25.28 -1.63
CA PHE A 65 7.52 24.35 -0.92
C PHE A 65 6.08 24.36 -1.43
N GLY A 66 5.59 25.51 -1.91
CA GLY A 66 4.22 25.66 -2.38
C GLY A 66 3.89 24.75 -3.55
N SER A 67 4.69 24.80 -4.59
CA SER A 67 4.50 23.98 -5.78
C SER A 67 4.76 22.49 -5.55
N ALA A 68 5.68 22.15 -4.62
CA ALA A 68 6.04 20.76 -4.35
C ALA A 68 4.98 20.01 -3.50
N PHE A 69 4.31 20.70 -2.57
CA PHE A 69 3.39 20.06 -1.62
C PHE A 69 1.92 20.43 -1.83
N PHE A 70 1.62 21.62 -2.36
CA PHE A 70 0.26 22.18 -2.42
C PHE A 70 -0.31 22.28 -3.85
N ASN A 71 0.42 21.83 -4.88
CA ASN A 71 -0.06 21.73 -6.25
C ASN A 71 0.02 20.27 -6.72
N GLN A 72 -0.73 19.41 -6.03
CA GLN A 72 -0.68 17.97 -6.24
C GLN A 72 -2.09 17.43 -6.59
N ASP A 73 -2.11 16.18 -7.05
CA ASP A 73 -3.35 15.47 -7.32
C ASP A 73 -4.03 15.06 -6.01
N TRP A 74 -5.34 14.88 -6.04
CA TRP A 74 -6.12 14.52 -4.87
C TRP A 74 -5.65 13.19 -4.22
N LEU A 75 -5.09 12.26 -4.99
CA LEU A 75 -4.53 11.01 -4.48
C LEU A 75 -3.29 11.24 -3.60
N VAL A 76 -2.50 12.26 -3.92
CA VAL A 76 -1.34 12.65 -3.09
C VAL A 76 -1.83 13.24 -1.76
N TYR A 77 -2.86 14.10 -1.78
CA TYR A 77 -3.45 14.60 -0.52
C TYR A 77 -4.04 13.47 0.32
N LEU A 78 -4.70 12.50 -0.34
CA LEU A 78 -5.19 11.29 0.33
C LEU A 78 -4.03 10.53 1.01
N SER A 79 -2.87 10.43 0.37
CA SER A 79 -1.70 9.76 0.95
C SER A 79 -1.20 10.45 2.22
N TYR A 80 -1.20 11.79 2.26
CA TYR A 80 -0.83 12.54 3.47
C TYR A 80 -1.78 12.26 4.63
N VAL A 81 -3.09 12.26 4.35
CA VAL A 81 -4.11 11.93 5.34
C VAL A 81 -3.98 10.49 5.81
N LEU A 82 -3.70 9.54 4.88
CA LEU A 82 -3.49 8.13 5.21
C LEU A 82 -2.26 7.93 6.09
N VAL A 83 -1.13 8.57 5.79
CA VAL A 83 0.09 8.48 6.61
C VAL A 83 -0.16 9.03 8.02
N ALA A 84 -0.77 10.21 8.14
CA ALA A 84 -1.12 10.80 9.43
C ALA A 84 -2.11 9.92 10.21
N GLY A 85 -3.13 9.39 9.53
CA GLY A 85 -4.13 8.50 10.12
C GLY A 85 -3.54 7.17 10.58
N LEU A 86 -2.68 6.55 9.78
CA LEU A 86 -1.99 5.32 10.14
C LEU A 86 -1.03 5.54 11.30
N TRP A 87 -0.29 6.65 11.31
CA TRP A 87 0.58 7.00 12.42
C TRP A 87 -0.24 7.16 13.71
N PHE A 88 -1.32 7.93 13.68
CA PHE A 88 -2.21 8.10 14.82
C PHE A 88 -2.80 6.77 15.27
N MET A 89 -3.33 5.96 14.34
CA MET A 89 -3.92 4.66 14.63
C MET A 89 -2.90 3.73 15.30
N LEU A 90 -1.68 3.64 14.78
CA LEU A 90 -0.65 2.71 15.29
C LEU A 90 -0.08 3.13 16.64
N PHE A 91 0.04 4.43 16.92
CA PHE A 91 0.72 4.91 18.12
C PHE A 91 -0.21 5.43 19.22
N HIS A 92 -1.44 5.81 18.87
CA HIS A 92 -2.37 6.46 19.82
C HIS A 92 -3.67 5.66 20.05
N THR A 93 -3.82 4.46 19.45
CA THR A 93 -5.02 3.65 19.65
C THR A 93 -4.72 2.27 20.22
N ASN A 94 -5.72 1.68 20.89
CA ASN A 94 -5.65 0.31 21.39
C ASN A 94 -5.46 -0.73 20.27
N TRP A 95 -6.01 -0.47 19.08
CA TRP A 95 -5.81 -1.32 17.90
C TRP A 95 -4.34 -1.34 17.47
N GLY A 96 -3.71 -0.18 17.44
CA GLY A 96 -2.28 -0.07 17.12
C GLY A 96 -1.40 -0.76 18.15
N LEU A 97 -1.76 -0.68 19.43
CA LEU A 97 -1.07 -1.42 20.48
C LEU A 97 -1.16 -2.93 20.25
N GLN A 98 -2.34 -3.46 19.96
CA GLN A 98 -2.54 -4.88 19.65
C GLN A 98 -1.73 -5.32 18.43
N ILE A 99 -1.73 -4.54 17.34
CA ILE A 99 -0.97 -4.85 16.12
C ILE A 99 0.52 -4.95 16.44
N ARG A 100 1.07 -3.99 17.18
CA ARG A 100 2.49 -3.99 17.55
C ARG A 100 2.84 -5.14 18.49
N SER A 101 2.00 -5.39 19.50
CA SER A 101 2.20 -6.50 20.44
C SER A 101 2.20 -7.86 19.75
N VAL A 102 1.27 -8.07 18.79
CA VAL A 102 1.22 -9.30 17.98
C VAL A 102 2.45 -9.42 17.07
N GLY A 103 3.04 -8.30 16.63
CA GLY A 103 4.29 -8.29 15.88
C GLY A 103 5.49 -8.73 16.71
N GLU A 104 5.60 -8.27 17.96
CA GLU A 104 6.74 -8.56 18.84
C GLU A 104 6.62 -9.90 19.55
N ALA A 105 5.47 -10.20 20.13
CA ALA A 105 5.30 -11.38 20.98
C ALA A 105 3.96 -12.10 20.71
N PRO A 106 3.81 -12.77 19.55
CA PRO A 106 2.54 -13.38 19.16
C PRO A 106 2.08 -14.48 20.13
N ILE A 107 3.01 -15.25 20.71
CA ILE A 107 2.69 -16.33 21.66
C ILE A 107 2.09 -15.77 22.96
N VAL A 108 2.64 -14.65 23.44
CA VAL A 108 2.12 -13.98 24.65
C VAL A 108 0.75 -13.41 24.41
N CYS A 109 0.53 -12.79 23.24
CA CYS A 109 -0.77 -12.25 22.85
C CYS A 109 -1.85 -13.33 22.74
N ASP A 110 -1.51 -14.49 22.20
CA ASP A 110 -2.42 -15.64 22.11
C ASP A 110 -2.79 -16.17 23.52
N ALA A 111 -1.81 -16.26 24.42
CA ALA A 111 -2.05 -16.64 25.82
C ALA A 111 -2.94 -15.64 26.57
N LEU A 112 -2.93 -14.37 26.19
CA LEU A 112 -3.82 -13.32 26.71
C LEU A 112 -5.21 -13.29 26.04
N GLY A 113 -5.49 -14.23 25.13
CA GLY A 113 -6.79 -14.35 24.46
C GLY A 113 -6.96 -13.45 23.23
N LEU A 114 -5.89 -12.80 22.75
CA LEU A 114 -5.93 -12.03 21.50
C LEU A 114 -5.83 -12.97 20.30
N SER A 115 -6.74 -12.84 19.35
CA SER A 115 -6.73 -13.65 18.13
C SER A 115 -5.65 -13.16 17.15
N VAL A 116 -4.42 -13.67 17.31
CA VAL A 116 -3.24 -13.33 16.49
C VAL A 116 -3.52 -13.49 14.98
N ALA A 117 -4.18 -14.58 14.58
CA ALA A 117 -4.49 -14.84 13.19
C ALA A 117 -5.40 -13.76 12.60
N LYS A 118 -6.47 -13.35 13.30
CA LYS A 118 -7.39 -12.31 12.81
C LYS A 118 -6.68 -10.96 12.62
N ILE A 119 -5.83 -10.58 13.56
CA ILE A 119 -5.07 -9.33 13.48
C ILE A 119 -4.11 -9.36 12.28
N ARG A 120 -3.39 -10.46 12.08
CA ARG A 120 -2.51 -10.64 10.92
C ARG A 120 -3.27 -10.57 9.60
N TYR A 121 -4.43 -11.25 9.47
CA TYR A 121 -5.27 -11.17 8.27
C TYR A 121 -5.72 -9.75 7.98
N LEU A 122 -6.21 -9.03 9.00
CA LEU A 122 -6.62 -7.64 8.83
C LEU A 122 -5.47 -6.76 8.33
N CYS A 123 -4.29 -6.89 8.92
CA CYS A 123 -3.11 -6.12 8.49
C CYS A 123 -2.70 -6.44 7.06
N VAL A 124 -2.69 -7.73 6.67
CA VAL A 124 -2.30 -8.15 5.31
C VAL A 124 -3.31 -7.66 4.28
N ILE A 125 -4.61 -7.83 4.53
CA ILE A 125 -5.66 -7.40 3.59
C ILE A 125 -5.68 -5.87 3.45
N PHE A 126 -5.64 -5.17 4.57
CA PHE A 126 -5.64 -3.70 4.58
C PHE A 126 -4.38 -3.13 3.91
N GLY A 127 -3.21 -3.70 4.22
CA GLY A 127 -1.95 -3.35 3.55
C GLY A 127 -2.02 -3.57 2.04
N GLY A 128 -2.57 -4.70 1.59
CA GLY A 128 -2.76 -4.97 0.18
C GLY A 128 -3.73 -4.02 -0.53
N MET A 129 -4.77 -3.56 0.16
CA MET A 129 -5.67 -2.53 -0.37
C MET A 129 -4.91 -1.20 -0.58
N LEU A 130 -4.08 -0.80 0.38
CA LEU A 130 -3.28 0.41 0.28
C LEU A 130 -2.23 0.33 -0.85
N ILE A 131 -1.57 -0.81 -0.99
CA ILE A 131 -0.65 -1.09 -2.11
C ILE A 131 -1.39 -0.99 -3.44
N GLY A 132 -2.61 -1.54 -3.53
CA GLY A 132 -3.44 -1.44 -4.72
C GLY A 132 -3.83 -0.02 -5.09
N LEU A 133 -4.07 0.86 -4.11
CA LEU A 133 -4.29 2.28 -4.33
C LEU A 133 -3.03 2.96 -4.88
N GLY A 134 -1.86 2.65 -4.31
CA GLY A 134 -0.58 3.14 -4.83
C GLY A 134 -0.29 2.67 -6.25
N GLY A 135 -0.62 1.41 -6.58
CA GLY A 135 -0.47 0.88 -7.93
C GLY A 135 -1.38 1.57 -8.96
N ALA A 136 -2.61 1.92 -8.57
CA ALA A 136 -3.55 2.64 -9.43
C ALA A 136 -3.11 4.08 -9.75
N TYR A 137 -2.25 4.67 -8.94
CA TYR A 137 -1.71 6.01 -9.17
C TYR A 137 -0.93 6.13 -10.49
N PHE A 138 -0.20 5.08 -10.88
CA PHE A 138 0.65 5.11 -12.07
C PHE A 138 -0.15 5.33 -13.36
N PRO A 139 -1.14 4.50 -13.72
CA PRO A 139 -1.89 4.69 -14.95
C PRO A 139 -2.84 5.89 -14.91
N MET A 140 -3.29 6.33 -13.72
CA MET A 140 -4.25 7.43 -13.61
C MET A 140 -3.62 8.82 -13.60
N VAL A 141 -2.39 8.94 -13.11
CA VAL A 141 -1.74 10.24 -12.88
C VAL A 141 -0.45 10.40 -13.65
N LEU A 142 0.44 9.40 -13.58
CA LEU A 142 1.80 9.53 -14.13
C LEU A 142 1.85 9.36 -15.64
N THR A 143 1.16 8.37 -16.20
CA THR A 143 1.28 8.01 -17.60
C THR A 143 0.05 8.33 -18.43
N SER A 144 -1.14 8.36 -17.81
CA SER A 144 -2.45 8.54 -18.47
C SER A 144 -2.76 7.49 -19.55
N PHE A 145 -2.02 6.39 -19.58
CA PHE A 145 -2.23 5.24 -20.44
C PHE A 145 -1.73 3.96 -19.76
N TRP A 146 -2.22 2.82 -20.24
CA TRP A 146 -1.82 1.51 -19.74
C TRP A 146 -0.67 0.94 -20.57
N VAL A 147 0.35 0.43 -19.89
CA VAL A 147 1.46 -0.34 -20.47
C VAL A 147 1.76 -1.49 -19.52
N ASP A 148 2.13 -2.63 -20.10
CA ASP A 148 2.59 -3.76 -19.32
C ASP A 148 3.83 -3.39 -18.51
N ASP A 149 3.91 -3.96 -17.29
CA ASP A 149 4.99 -3.70 -16.33
C ASP A 149 5.19 -2.22 -15.98
N LEU A 150 4.11 -1.43 -15.95
CA LEU A 150 4.13 0.00 -15.67
C LEU A 150 4.86 0.37 -14.37
N THR A 151 4.83 -0.52 -13.39
CA THR A 151 5.50 -0.33 -12.11
C THR A 151 7.01 -0.59 -12.17
N ALA A 152 7.49 -1.36 -13.14
CA ALA A 152 8.91 -1.61 -13.45
C ALA A 152 9.79 -1.80 -12.19
N GLY A 153 9.32 -2.58 -11.23
CA GLY A 153 10.07 -2.86 -10.00
C GLY A 153 10.10 -1.73 -8.95
N ARG A 154 9.39 -0.61 -9.15
CA ARG A 154 9.34 0.51 -8.18
C ARG A 154 8.81 0.10 -6.81
N GLY A 155 8.02 -0.97 -6.72
CA GLY A 155 7.61 -1.58 -5.46
C GLY A 155 8.79 -2.00 -4.57
N TRP A 156 9.90 -2.44 -5.16
CA TRP A 156 11.11 -2.79 -4.41
C TRP A 156 11.78 -1.58 -3.78
N ILE A 157 11.72 -0.42 -4.44
CA ILE A 157 12.21 0.85 -3.87
C ILE A 157 11.38 1.22 -2.65
N ALA A 158 10.06 1.07 -2.72
CA ALA A 158 9.17 1.32 -1.58
C ALA A 158 9.49 0.39 -0.40
N VAL A 159 9.75 -0.91 -0.65
CA VAL A 159 10.17 -1.85 0.40
C VAL A 159 11.49 -1.42 1.04
N ALA A 160 12.47 -1.01 0.23
CA ALA A 160 13.75 -0.51 0.73
C ALA A 160 13.56 0.73 1.63
N LEU A 161 12.74 1.69 1.20
CA LEU A 161 12.44 2.89 2.00
C LEU A 161 11.80 2.54 3.34
N VAL A 162 10.85 1.59 3.37
CA VAL A 162 10.21 1.15 4.61
C VAL A 162 11.23 0.49 5.57
N ILE A 163 12.17 -0.30 5.03
CA ILE A 163 13.25 -0.91 5.84
C ILE A 163 14.15 0.18 6.44
N PHE A 164 14.58 1.16 5.64
CA PHE A 164 15.39 2.29 6.12
C PHE A 164 14.63 3.17 7.13
N ALA A 165 13.31 3.26 7.02
CA ALA A 165 12.46 3.97 7.97
C ALA A 165 12.21 3.19 9.27
N PHE A 166 12.83 2.01 9.45
CA PHE A 166 12.60 1.13 10.61
C PHE A 166 11.12 0.85 10.87
N TRP A 167 10.36 0.60 9.81
CA TRP A 167 8.90 0.34 9.88
C TRP A 167 8.08 1.47 10.53
N HIS A 168 8.65 2.68 10.61
CA HIS A 168 7.98 3.83 11.22
C HIS A 168 7.31 4.70 10.14
N PRO A 169 5.97 4.83 10.11
CA PRO A 169 5.24 5.51 9.03
C PRO A 169 5.57 7.00 8.89
N GLY A 170 6.06 7.65 9.94
CA GLY A 170 6.47 9.05 9.90
C GLY A 170 7.93 9.29 9.47
N LYS A 171 8.69 8.21 9.18
CA LYS A 171 10.09 8.30 8.70
C LYS A 171 10.23 7.76 7.27
N ALA A 172 9.22 7.07 6.75
CA ALA A 172 9.14 6.60 5.39
C ALA A 172 8.63 7.72 4.47
#